data_99171e5a6d24c215b7f8dabf276b34ac
#
_entry.id   99171e5a6d24c215b7f8dabf276b34ac
#
_cell.length_a   1.000
_cell.length_b   1.000
_cell.length_c   1.000
_cell.angle_alpha   90.00
_cell.angle_beta   90.00
_cell.angle_gamma   90.00
#
_symmetry.space_group_name_H-M   'P 1'
#
loop_
_entity.id
_entity.type
_entity.pdbx_description
1 polymer ?
#
loop_
_entity_poly.entity_id
_entity_poly.type
_entity_poly.pdbx_seq_one_letter_code
_entity_poly.pdbx_strand_id
1 'polypeptide(L)'
;MSDKKLLIVSGTHGNELNPIMAVDKFKNSTRARENQSFEFILGNPLACEKGLRYLDIDLNRSFDLKKSYSKELYEIQRAKNIVNKYGPQSPTKCQIVLDLHTTTSSMGTSIVMYGRRKKDFYLAAILQSKFGLPIYLHEKDPNQTGFLVEAWPCGLVIEVGPVAQNHYDPIIVERFLILLNFLDELLEGIDNNNFSLPDEITIFVHQGSIDYPRDEDGNINSLIHPERVLRDWLMIKNGDPLFLDEFNKNIIYTSKEKVYPVFIGEAAYKEKKIAMSFTKKEKIKCSQEWIGEFN
;
A
#
# COMPACT_ATOMS: atom_id res chain seq x y z
N MET A 1 28.52 -1.74 -3.68
CA MET A 1 27.19 -1.79 -4.35
C MET A 1 26.46 -3.00 -3.79
N SER A 2 25.18 -2.85 -3.53
CA SER A 2 24.35 -3.95 -3.00
C SER A 2 24.27 -5.11 -4.00
N ASP A 3 24.41 -6.34 -3.50
CA ASP A 3 24.14 -7.55 -4.30
C ASP A 3 22.62 -7.79 -4.44
N LYS A 4 21.81 -7.03 -3.68
CA LYS A 4 20.34 -7.13 -3.70
C LYS A 4 19.77 -6.12 -4.70
N LYS A 5 18.80 -6.59 -5.48
CA LYS A 5 18.05 -5.74 -6.41
C LYS A 5 16.67 -5.39 -5.83
N LEU A 6 16.33 -4.12 -5.94
CA LEU A 6 15.05 -3.55 -5.54
C LEU A 6 14.24 -3.17 -6.77
N LEU A 7 13.05 -3.75 -6.90
CA LEU A 7 12.07 -3.35 -7.90
C LEU A 7 11.20 -2.23 -7.33
N ILE A 8 11.17 -1.10 -8.00
CA ILE A 8 10.31 0.04 -7.68
C ILE A 8 9.22 0.10 -8.74
N VAL A 9 8.00 -0.09 -8.31
CA VAL A 9 6.81 -0.08 -9.17
C VAL A 9 6.02 1.19 -8.91
N SER A 10 5.63 1.87 -9.99
CA SER A 10 4.68 2.99 -9.96
C SER A 10 3.63 2.78 -11.04
N GLY A 11 2.45 3.37 -10.89
CA GLY A 11 1.38 3.23 -11.87
C GLY A 11 0.84 1.81 -11.99
N THR A 12 0.83 1.05 -10.90
CA THR A 12 0.04 -0.19 -10.77
C THR A 12 -1.43 0.11 -11.00
N HIS A 13 -1.89 1.28 -10.53
CA HIS A 13 -3.14 1.92 -10.95
C HIS A 13 -2.80 3.14 -11.81
N GLY A 14 -3.34 3.18 -13.03
CA GLY A 14 -2.93 4.18 -14.02
C GLY A 14 -3.40 5.61 -13.73
N ASN A 15 -4.38 5.79 -12.85
CA ASN A 15 -4.89 7.08 -12.42
C ASN A 15 -4.17 7.66 -11.17
N GLU A 16 -3.13 6.97 -10.67
CA GLU A 16 -2.30 7.39 -9.56
C GLU A 16 -1.01 8.02 -10.09
N LEU A 17 -1.05 9.33 -10.44
CA LEU A 17 -0.01 9.98 -11.23
C LEU A 17 1.23 10.39 -10.43
N ASN A 18 1.08 10.65 -9.13
CA ASN A 18 2.16 11.22 -8.30
C ASN A 18 3.36 10.28 -8.11
N PRO A 19 3.18 8.96 -7.84
CA PRO A 19 4.30 8.04 -7.76
C PRO A 19 5.03 7.91 -9.10
N ILE A 20 4.33 7.97 -10.25
CA ILE A 20 4.94 7.95 -11.58
C ILE A 20 5.87 9.16 -11.74
N MET A 21 5.37 10.36 -11.42
CA MET A 21 6.16 11.60 -11.49
C MET A 21 7.37 11.56 -10.54
N ALA A 22 7.20 11.04 -9.33
CA ALA A 22 8.29 10.93 -8.36
C ALA A 22 9.39 9.97 -8.85
N VAL A 23 8.99 8.80 -9.35
CA VAL A 23 9.92 7.82 -9.92
C VAL A 23 10.67 8.39 -11.11
N ASP A 24 10.00 9.10 -12.03
CA ASP A 24 10.65 9.72 -13.19
C ASP A 24 11.66 10.81 -12.77
N LYS A 25 11.34 11.62 -11.78
CA LYS A 25 12.28 12.58 -11.20
C LYS A 25 13.48 11.88 -10.54
N PHE A 26 13.23 10.85 -9.75
CA PHE A 26 14.28 10.10 -9.06
C PHE A 26 15.22 9.39 -10.03
N LYS A 27 14.71 8.69 -11.05
CA LYS A 27 15.51 8.03 -12.11
C LYS A 27 16.47 8.96 -12.83
N ASN A 28 16.09 10.25 -12.96
CA ASN A 28 16.91 11.26 -13.58
C ASN A 28 17.97 11.87 -12.64
N SER A 29 17.94 11.54 -11.36
CA SER A 29 18.99 11.95 -10.41
C SER A 29 20.29 11.19 -10.65
N THR A 30 21.42 11.80 -10.29
CA THR A 30 22.75 11.16 -10.36
C THR A 30 22.78 9.87 -9.54
N ARG A 31 22.22 9.92 -8.33
CA ARG A 31 22.14 8.79 -7.40
C ARG A 31 21.50 7.55 -8.03
N ALA A 32 20.31 7.69 -8.63
CA ALA A 32 19.60 6.57 -9.25
C ALA A 32 20.30 6.03 -10.49
N ARG A 33 21.00 6.89 -11.26
CA ARG A 33 21.73 6.50 -12.47
C ARG A 33 22.99 5.68 -12.18
N GLU A 34 23.63 5.94 -11.05
CA GLU A 34 24.85 5.26 -10.63
C GLU A 34 24.58 3.94 -9.90
N ASN A 35 23.38 3.77 -9.34
CA ASN A 35 23.02 2.57 -8.59
C ASN A 35 22.36 1.50 -9.46
N GLN A 36 23.11 0.43 -9.76
CA GLN A 36 22.65 -0.71 -10.55
C GLN A 36 21.72 -1.68 -9.78
N SER A 37 21.48 -1.41 -8.49
CA SER A 37 20.59 -2.22 -7.65
C SER A 37 19.11 -1.85 -7.80
N PHE A 38 18.79 -0.77 -8.53
CA PHE A 38 17.42 -0.34 -8.75
C PHE A 38 16.90 -0.77 -10.13
N GLU A 39 15.74 -1.40 -10.12
CA GLU A 39 14.92 -1.63 -11.30
C GLU A 39 13.61 -0.83 -11.17
N PHE A 40 13.21 -0.15 -12.25
CA PHE A 40 12.03 0.70 -12.26
C PHE A 40 11.05 0.23 -13.32
N ILE A 41 9.79 0.06 -12.95
CA ILE A 41 8.75 -0.29 -13.91
C ILE A 41 7.50 0.59 -13.74
N LEU A 42 6.84 0.85 -14.86
CA LEU A 42 5.47 1.29 -14.89
C LEU A 42 4.58 0.06 -14.82
N GLY A 43 3.78 -0.09 -13.76
CA GLY A 43 3.01 -1.30 -13.48
C GLY A 43 2.00 -1.61 -14.59
N ASN A 44 1.10 -0.66 -14.89
CA ASN A 44 0.02 -0.80 -15.88
C ASN A 44 0.09 0.31 -16.95
N PRO A 45 0.98 0.17 -17.95
CA PRO A 45 1.22 1.23 -18.94
C PRO A 45 -0.03 1.70 -19.68
N LEU A 46 -0.89 0.77 -20.13
CA LEU A 46 -2.09 1.14 -20.88
C LEU A 46 -3.16 1.81 -20.02
N ALA A 47 -3.27 1.44 -18.74
CA ALA A 47 -4.15 2.14 -17.82
C ALA A 47 -3.62 3.56 -17.52
N CYS A 48 -2.30 3.72 -17.38
CA CYS A 48 -1.66 5.02 -17.22
C CYS A 48 -1.91 5.94 -18.42
N GLU A 49 -1.75 5.42 -19.64
CA GLU A 49 -2.02 6.17 -20.88
C GLU A 49 -3.47 6.68 -20.94
N LYS A 50 -4.42 5.87 -20.46
CA LYS A 50 -5.84 6.22 -20.47
C LYS A 50 -6.31 6.97 -19.22
N GLY A 51 -5.46 7.15 -18.21
CA GLY A 51 -5.83 7.74 -16.93
C GLY A 51 -6.87 6.94 -16.16
N LEU A 52 -6.91 5.62 -16.36
CA LEU A 52 -7.83 4.70 -15.69
C LEU A 52 -7.12 3.96 -14.56
N ARG A 53 -7.88 3.50 -13.58
CA ARG A 53 -7.32 2.64 -12.54
C ARG A 53 -6.78 1.33 -13.12
N TYR A 54 -7.57 0.67 -13.97
CA TYR A 54 -7.24 -0.55 -14.74
C TYR A 54 -8.10 -0.60 -16.00
N LEU A 55 -7.86 -1.54 -16.89
CA LEU A 55 -8.63 -1.75 -18.11
C LEU A 55 -9.70 -2.81 -17.92
N ASP A 56 -9.28 -4.04 -17.67
CA ASP A 56 -10.18 -5.20 -17.55
C ASP A 56 -10.43 -5.55 -16.08
N ILE A 57 -9.37 -5.65 -15.28
CA ILE A 57 -9.40 -5.99 -13.87
C ILE A 57 -8.27 -5.30 -13.11
N ASP A 58 -8.41 -5.17 -11.79
CA ASP A 58 -7.38 -4.55 -10.95
C ASP A 58 -6.05 -5.33 -11.04
N LEU A 59 -5.00 -4.70 -11.59
CA LEU A 59 -3.67 -5.30 -11.68
C LEU A 59 -3.17 -5.75 -10.31
N ASN A 60 -3.44 -4.94 -9.26
CA ASN A 60 -3.04 -5.27 -7.89
C ASN A 60 -3.95 -6.34 -7.23
N ARG A 61 -4.66 -7.14 -8.03
CA ARG A 61 -5.39 -8.36 -7.65
C ARG A 61 -5.07 -9.52 -8.61
N SER A 62 -4.10 -9.32 -9.50
CA SER A 62 -3.81 -10.24 -10.62
C SER A 62 -2.56 -11.09 -10.39
N PHE A 63 -1.89 -10.95 -9.23
CA PHE A 63 -0.62 -11.63 -8.93
C PHE A 63 -0.80 -12.98 -8.21
N ASP A 64 -2.03 -13.39 -7.90
CA ASP A 64 -2.29 -14.78 -7.48
C ASP A 64 -2.33 -15.69 -8.72
N LEU A 65 -1.15 -16.11 -9.17
CA LEU A 65 -1.01 -16.94 -10.38
C LEU A 65 -1.59 -18.36 -10.23
N LYS A 66 -2.06 -18.75 -9.05
CA LYS A 66 -2.74 -20.03 -8.82
C LYS A 66 -4.23 -19.95 -9.14
N LYS A 67 -4.81 -18.76 -9.14
CA LYS A 67 -6.20 -18.56 -9.55
C LYS A 67 -6.37 -18.82 -11.05
N SER A 68 -7.49 -19.44 -11.42
CA SER A 68 -7.87 -19.59 -12.81
C SER A 68 -8.45 -18.27 -13.31
N TYR A 69 -7.70 -17.56 -14.11
CA TYR A 69 -8.13 -16.33 -14.77
C TYR A 69 -8.35 -16.59 -16.27
N SER A 70 -9.18 -15.79 -16.91
CA SER A 70 -9.19 -15.72 -18.36
C SER A 70 -7.82 -15.26 -18.86
N LYS A 71 -7.21 -16.05 -19.78
CA LYS A 71 -5.88 -15.74 -20.32
C LYS A 71 -5.84 -14.49 -21.19
N GLU A 72 -6.99 -13.99 -21.59
CA GLU A 72 -7.13 -12.87 -22.51
C GLU A 72 -7.11 -11.50 -21.83
N LEU A 73 -7.33 -11.43 -20.49
CA LEU A 73 -7.33 -10.18 -19.75
C LEU A 73 -5.94 -9.55 -19.69
N TYR A 74 -5.87 -8.26 -20.01
CA TYR A 74 -4.62 -7.52 -20.12
C TYR A 74 -3.81 -7.55 -18.81
N GLU A 75 -4.44 -7.26 -17.66
CA GLU A 75 -3.75 -7.20 -16.38
C GLU A 75 -3.21 -8.56 -15.94
N ILE A 76 -3.87 -9.66 -16.28
CA ILE A 76 -3.35 -11.01 -16.02
C ILE A 76 -2.08 -11.28 -16.81
N GLN A 77 -2.06 -10.92 -18.09
CA GLN A 77 -0.86 -11.05 -18.92
C GLN A 77 0.26 -10.14 -18.40
N ARG A 78 -0.11 -8.91 -17.98
CA ARG A 78 0.84 -7.95 -17.43
C ARG A 78 1.47 -8.45 -16.13
N ALA A 79 0.68 -8.97 -15.18
CA ALA A 79 1.17 -9.54 -13.93
C ALA A 79 2.16 -10.70 -14.19
N LYS A 80 1.81 -11.63 -15.11
CA LYS A 80 2.71 -12.72 -15.52
C LYS A 80 4.02 -12.19 -16.10
N ASN A 81 3.96 -11.19 -16.98
CA ASN A 81 5.16 -10.61 -17.59
C ASN A 81 6.07 -9.96 -16.55
N ILE A 82 5.50 -9.26 -15.55
CA ILE A 82 6.26 -8.65 -14.46
C ILE A 82 6.94 -9.73 -13.61
N VAL A 83 6.19 -10.77 -13.20
CA VAL A 83 6.74 -11.87 -12.39
C VAL A 83 7.80 -12.66 -13.16
N ASN A 84 7.58 -12.96 -14.44
CA ASN A 84 8.55 -13.68 -15.25
C ASN A 84 9.86 -12.91 -15.41
N LYS A 85 9.81 -11.58 -15.50
CA LYS A 85 11.01 -10.76 -15.71
C LYS A 85 11.74 -10.40 -14.40
N TYR A 86 11.02 -10.10 -13.33
CA TYR A 86 11.60 -9.55 -12.10
C TYR A 86 11.34 -10.39 -10.86
N GLY A 87 10.45 -11.37 -10.94
CA GLY A 87 10.04 -12.20 -9.81
C GLY A 87 11.12 -13.18 -9.35
N PRO A 88 10.85 -13.93 -8.27
CA PRO A 88 11.86 -14.75 -7.56
C PRO A 88 12.54 -15.82 -8.42
N GLN A 89 11.88 -16.29 -9.47
CA GLN A 89 12.41 -17.33 -10.37
C GLN A 89 13.08 -16.76 -11.62
N SER A 90 13.12 -15.44 -11.78
CA SER A 90 13.75 -14.79 -12.94
C SER A 90 15.28 -14.80 -12.83
N PRO A 91 15.99 -14.92 -13.98
CA PRO A 91 17.43 -14.65 -14.02
C PRO A 91 17.80 -13.21 -13.62
N THR A 92 16.88 -12.27 -13.84
CA THR A 92 17.02 -10.85 -13.47
C THR A 92 16.22 -10.48 -12.22
N LYS A 93 16.03 -11.46 -11.32
CA LYS A 93 15.18 -11.32 -10.12
C LYS A 93 15.55 -10.11 -9.26
N CYS A 94 14.53 -9.49 -8.71
CA CYS A 94 14.66 -8.54 -7.62
C CYS A 94 14.26 -9.23 -6.31
N GLN A 95 15.03 -9.03 -5.25
CA GLN A 95 14.78 -9.65 -3.95
C GLN A 95 13.71 -8.89 -3.15
N ILE A 96 13.60 -7.61 -3.41
CA ILE A 96 12.69 -6.69 -2.71
C ILE A 96 11.83 -5.99 -3.76
N VAL A 97 10.59 -5.73 -3.43
CA VAL A 97 9.69 -4.90 -4.24
C VAL A 97 9.03 -3.81 -3.39
N LEU A 98 9.01 -2.59 -3.92
CA LEU A 98 8.19 -1.49 -3.39
C LEU A 98 7.16 -1.10 -4.44
N ASP A 99 5.88 -1.17 -4.08
CA ASP A 99 4.77 -0.75 -4.92
C ASP A 99 4.24 0.59 -4.40
N LEU A 100 4.34 1.63 -5.22
CA LEU A 100 4.05 3.01 -4.83
C LEU A 100 2.64 3.41 -5.28
N HIS A 101 1.81 3.78 -4.32
CA HIS A 101 0.40 4.10 -4.51
C HIS A 101 0.01 5.44 -3.92
N THR A 102 -1.08 6.00 -4.43
CA THR A 102 -1.77 7.12 -3.79
C THR A 102 -3.19 6.74 -3.41
N THR A 103 -3.68 7.37 -2.35
CA THR A 103 -5.05 7.20 -1.85
C THR A 103 -5.75 8.55 -1.73
N THR A 104 -7.07 8.54 -1.91
CA THR A 104 -7.93 9.71 -1.65
C THR A 104 -8.17 9.92 -0.15
N SER A 105 -7.83 8.92 0.67
CA SER A 105 -7.99 8.93 2.13
C SER A 105 -6.81 9.61 2.82
N SER A 106 -7.03 10.14 4.01
CA SER A 106 -6.01 10.88 4.78
C SER A 106 -5.01 9.95 5.50
N MET A 107 -4.46 8.99 4.75
CA MET A 107 -3.51 8.00 5.26
C MET A 107 -2.14 8.61 5.62
N GLY A 108 -1.84 9.82 5.14
CA GLY A 108 -0.48 10.36 5.18
C GLY A 108 0.46 9.59 4.27
N THR A 109 1.73 9.47 4.66
CA THR A 109 2.63 8.45 4.10
C THR A 109 2.59 7.23 5.01
N SER A 110 2.21 6.08 4.50
CA SER A 110 2.01 4.87 5.29
C SER A 110 2.52 3.63 4.56
N ILE A 111 2.77 2.59 5.34
CA ILE A 111 3.21 1.27 4.85
C ILE A 111 2.01 0.33 4.90
N VAL A 112 1.78 -0.41 3.82
CA VAL A 112 0.84 -1.53 3.82
C VAL A 112 1.62 -2.84 3.63
N MET A 113 1.36 -3.79 4.54
CA MET A 113 1.94 -5.13 4.54
C MET A 113 0.85 -6.18 4.33
N TYR A 114 1.19 -7.25 3.63
CA TYR A 114 0.30 -8.38 3.39
C TYR A 114 0.86 -9.64 4.04
N GLY A 115 0.27 -10.02 5.19
CA GLY A 115 0.76 -11.13 6.00
C GLY A 115 1.99 -10.80 6.86
N ARG A 116 2.51 -11.81 7.57
CA ARG A 116 3.51 -11.64 8.63
C ARG A 116 4.88 -12.18 8.22
N ARG A 117 5.38 -11.78 7.05
CA ARG A 117 6.72 -12.20 6.59
C ARG A 117 7.81 -11.43 7.35
N LYS A 118 8.83 -12.14 7.85
CA LYS A 118 9.92 -11.55 8.63
C LYS A 118 10.68 -10.45 7.88
N LYS A 119 10.91 -10.64 6.58
CA LYS A 119 11.57 -9.64 5.72
C LYS A 119 10.79 -8.34 5.60
N ASP A 120 9.46 -8.43 5.49
CA ASP A 120 8.59 -7.26 5.43
C ASP A 120 8.61 -6.50 6.76
N PHE A 121 8.56 -7.22 7.90
CA PHE A 121 8.70 -6.61 9.21
C PHE A 121 10.04 -5.91 9.40
N TYR A 122 11.13 -6.48 8.90
CA TYR A 122 12.45 -5.85 8.96
C TYR A 122 12.47 -4.51 8.22
N LEU A 123 12.01 -4.50 6.95
CA LEU A 123 11.93 -3.27 6.16
C LEU A 123 10.99 -2.24 6.78
N ALA A 124 9.81 -2.67 7.21
CA ALA A 124 8.82 -1.79 7.82
C ALA A 124 9.33 -1.19 9.14
N ALA A 125 10.08 -1.96 9.94
CA ALA A 125 10.69 -1.47 11.17
C ALA A 125 11.73 -0.37 10.91
N ILE A 126 12.59 -0.54 9.90
CA ILE A 126 13.56 0.48 9.49
C ILE A 126 12.83 1.75 9.03
N LEU A 127 11.84 1.62 8.14
CA LEU A 127 11.09 2.77 7.60
C LEU A 127 10.27 3.46 8.69
N GLN A 128 9.64 2.71 9.60
CA GLN A 128 8.92 3.31 10.74
C GLN A 128 9.89 4.04 11.67
N SER A 129 11.04 3.45 11.97
CA SER A 129 12.06 4.08 12.82
C SER A 129 12.62 5.37 12.20
N LYS A 130 12.85 5.38 10.88
CA LYS A 130 13.42 6.52 10.16
C LYS A 130 12.41 7.67 9.96
N PHE A 131 11.17 7.34 9.62
CA PHE A 131 10.17 8.31 9.14
C PHE A 131 8.90 8.40 9.99
N GLY A 132 8.74 7.56 11.01
CA GLY A 132 7.54 7.53 11.84
C GLY A 132 6.28 7.02 11.11
N LEU A 133 6.43 6.25 10.03
CA LEU A 133 5.31 5.84 9.19
C LEU A 133 4.37 4.87 9.93
N PRO A 134 3.04 5.07 9.90
CA PRO A 134 2.10 4.07 10.35
C PRO A 134 2.16 2.84 9.44
N ILE A 135 1.99 1.65 10.04
CA ILE A 135 2.00 0.37 9.33
C ILE A 135 0.61 -0.24 9.40
N TYR A 136 -0.05 -0.41 8.24
CA TYR A 136 -1.27 -1.20 8.10
C TYR A 136 -0.91 -2.62 7.72
N LEU A 137 -1.28 -3.58 8.56
CA LEU A 137 -1.14 -5.00 8.27
C LEU A 137 -2.48 -5.55 7.77
N HIS A 138 -2.55 -5.85 6.48
CA HIS A 138 -3.69 -6.49 5.84
C HIS A 138 -3.49 -8.00 5.89
N GLU A 139 -4.35 -8.67 6.63
CA GLU A 139 -4.33 -10.12 6.74
C GLU A 139 -5.74 -10.66 6.97
N LYS A 140 -5.94 -11.97 6.71
CA LYS A 140 -7.19 -12.68 7.01
C LYS A 140 -8.43 -12.20 6.23
N ASP A 141 -8.25 -11.52 5.11
CA ASP A 141 -9.34 -11.19 4.21
C ASP A 141 -9.26 -12.06 2.95
N PRO A 142 -10.03 -13.15 2.85
CA PRO A 142 -9.97 -14.07 1.72
C PRO A 142 -10.47 -13.44 0.41
N ASN A 143 -11.19 -12.30 0.49
CA ASN A 143 -11.73 -11.61 -0.67
C ASN A 143 -10.72 -10.64 -1.29
N GLN A 144 -9.64 -10.34 -0.60
CA GLN A 144 -8.61 -9.41 -1.06
C GLN A 144 -7.24 -10.08 -1.04
N THR A 145 -6.89 -10.71 -2.14
CA THR A 145 -5.62 -11.42 -2.38
C THR A 145 -5.09 -11.11 -3.77
N GLY A 146 -3.86 -11.49 -4.06
CA GLY A 146 -3.24 -11.31 -5.36
C GLY A 146 -2.64 -9.92 -5.55
N PHE A 147 -2.19 -9.33 -4.46
CA PHE A 147 -1.44 -8.07 -4.50
C PHE A 147 -0.04 -8.29 -5.11
N LEU A 148 0.48 -7.28 -5.79
CA LEU A 148 1.79 -7.35 -6.44
C LEU A 148 2.87 -7.83 -5.47
N VAL A 149 2.95 -7.21 -4.31
CA VAL A 149 4.00 -7.50 -3.32
C VAL A 149 3.93 -8.91 -2.72
N GLU A 150 2.78 -9.59 -2.81
CA GLU A 150 2.65 -10.98 -2.35
C GLU A 150 3.40 -11.98 -3.23
N ALA A 151 3.68 -11.62 -4.49
CA ALA A 151 4.44 -12.46 -5.42
C ALA A 151 5.96 -12.43 -5.18
N TRP A 152 6.45 -11.59 -4.26
CA TRP A 152 7.87 -11.47 -3.89
C TRP A 152 8.15 -12.01 -2.48
N PRO A 153 9.39 -12.45 -2.22
CA PRO A 153 9.79 -12.90 -0.88
C PRO A 153 9.83 -11.75 0.15
N CYS A 154 9.98 -10.51 -0.34
CA CYS A 154 9.95 -9.29 0.44
C CYS A 154 9.31 -8.18 -0.37
N GLY A 155 8.30 -7.51 0.19
CA GLY A 155 7.66 -6.39 -0.51
C GLY A 155 6.72 -5.60 0.38
N LEU A 156 6.75 -4.28 0.18
CA LEU A 156 5.89 -3.33 0.86
C LEU A 156 5.14 -2.47 -0.16
N VAL A 157 3.92 -2.12 0.18
CA VAL A 157 3.20 -1.03 -0.49
C VAL A 157 3.42 0.26 0.30
N ILE A 158 3.70 1.33 -0.41
CA ILE A 158 3.75 2.68 0.15
C ILE A 158 2.54 3.44 -0.35
N GLU A 159 1.67 3.82 0.57
CA GLU A 159 0.50 4.65 0.30
C GLU A 159 0.75 6.10 0.71
N VAL A 160 0.46 7.05 -0.15
CA VAL A 160 0.58 8.47 0.16
C VAL A 160 -0.73 9.19 -0.19
N GLY A 161 -1.27 9.95 0.76
CA GLY A 161 -2.50 10.72 0.58
C GLY A 161 -2.72 11.77 1.66
N PRO A 162 -3.84 12.51 1.59
CA PRO A 162 -4.88 12.39 0.57
C PRO A 162 -4.54 13.11 -0.74
N VAL A 163 -4.91 12.52 -1.87
CA VAL A 163 -4.86 13.17 -3.18
C VAL A 163 -5.95 12.62 -4.12
N ALA A 164 -6.55 13.47 -4.92
CA ALA A 164 -7.54 13.02 -5.90
C ALA A 164 -6.88 12.20 -7.02
N GLN A 165 -7.63 11.24 -7.56
CA GLN A 165 -7.21 10.49 -8.75
C GLN A 165 -7.01 11.43 -9.94
N ASN A 166 -6.08 11.11 -10.84
CA ASN A 166 -5.72 11.90 -12.00
C ASN A 166 -5.28 13.35 -11.64
N HIS A 167 -4.76 13.57 -10.45
CA HIS A 167 -4.30 14.88 -10.00
C HIS A 167 -2.81 14.82 -9.63
N TYR A 168 -2.07 15.86 -10.04
CA TYR A 168 -0.68 16.07 -9.63
C TYR A 168 -0.63 17.00 -8.42
N ASP A 169 -0.02 16.52 -7.34
CA ASP A 169 0.22 17.30 -6.13
C ASP A 169 1.72 17.32 -5.81
N PRO A 170 2.37 18.49 -5.79
CA PRO A 170 3.80 18.59 -5.56
C PRO A 170 4.21 18.11 -4.15
N ILE A 171 3.33 18.24 -3.16
CA ILE A 171 3.61 17.76 -1.79
C ILE A 171 3.62 16.24 -1.75
N ILE A 172 2.68 15.59 -2.45
CA ILE A 172 2.62 14.12 -2.54
C ILE A 172 3.84 13.59 -3.30
N VAL A 173 4.22 14.23 -4.39
CA VAL A 173 5.45 13.89 -5.15
C VAL A 173 6.69 14.01 -4.26
N GLU A 174 6.80 15.09 -3.47
CA GLU A 174 7.94 15.28 -2.56
C GLU A 174 8.01 14.22 -1.46
N ARG A 175 6.87 13.79 -0.91
CA ARG A 175 6.83 12.69 0.06
C ARG A 175 7.39 11.37 -0.50
N PHE A 176 7.10 11.05 -1.76
CA PHE A 176 7.72 9.90 -2.43
C PHE A 176 9.22 10.11 -2.63
N LEU A 177 9.66 11.31 -3.05
CA LEU A 177 11.07 11.60 -3.27
C LEU A 177 11.90 11.49 -1.99
N ILE A 178 11.36 11.93 -0.83
CA ILE A 178 12.01 11.74 0.48
C ILE A 178 12.29 10.25 0.74
N LEU A 179 11.32 9.39 0.48
CA LEU A 179 11.47 7.94 0.66
C LEU A 179 12.43 7.35 -0.38
N LEU A 180 12.27 7.68 -1.66
CA LEU A 180 13.13 7.19 -2.74
C LEU A 180 14.60 7.57 -2.51
N ASN A 181 14.88 8.78 -2.02
CA ASN A 181 16.23 9.23 -1.69
C ASN A 181 16.88 8.46 -0.53
N PHE A 182 16.11 7.73 0.27
CA PHE A 182 16.63 6.89 1.35
C PHE A 182 17.00 5.47 0.88
N LEU A 183 16.57 5.05 -0.32
CA LEU A 183 16.71 3.65 -0.75
C LEU A 183 18.15 3.18 -0.90
N ASP A 184 19.10 4.05 -1.24
CA ASP A 184 20.52 3.69 -1.27
C ASP A 184 21.03 3.35 0.13
N GLU A 185 20.78 4.24 1.10
CA GLU A 185 21.12 4.01 2.52
C GLU A 185 20.44 2.73 3.03
N LEU A 186 19.19 2.50 2.62
CA LEU A 186 18.44 1.30 2.98
C LEU A 186 19.11 0.02 2.48
N LEU A 187 19.46 -0.06 1.19
CA LEU A 187 20.08 -1.26 0.61
C LEU A 187 21.47 -1.50 1.18
N GLU A 188 22.31 -0.48 1.26
CA GLU A 188 23.64 -0.57 1.87
C GLU A 188 23.58 -1.00 3.33
N GLY A 189 22.63 -0.45 4.09
CA GLY A 189 22.43 -0.80 5.48
C GLY A 189 21.94 -2.24 5.68
N ILE A 190 21.11 -2.76 4.77
CA ILE A 190 20.67 -4.15 4.78
C ILE A 190 21.84 -5.08 4.49
N ASP A 191 22.67 -4.79 3.46
CA ASP A 191 23.78 -5.63 3.08
C ASP A 191 24.89 -5.69 4.14
N ASN A 192 25.11 -4.59 4.82
CA ASN A 192 26.14 -4.47 5.86
C ASN A 192 25.63 -4.77 7.26
N ASN A 193 24.35 -5.13 7.43
CA ASN A 193 23.68 -5.30 8.73
C ASN A 193 23.84 -4.08 9.66
N ASN A 194 23.82 -2.87 9.09
CA ASN A 194 24.10 -1.62 9.82
C ASN A 194 22.87 -1.01 10.51
N PHE A 195 21.66 -1.55 10.27
CA PHE A 195 20.48 -1.04 10.93
C PHE A 195 20.30 -1.66 12.31
N SER A 196 20.23 -0.78 13.31
CA SER A 196 19.72 -1.15 14.62
C SER A 196 18.20 -1.10 14.58
N LEU A 197 17.54 -2.23 14.82
CA LEU A 197 16.09 -2.26 14.94
C LEU A 197 15.66 -1.60 16.25
N PRO A 198 14.50 -0.90 16.27
CA PRO A 198 13.89 -0.45 17.51
C PRO A 198 13.46 -1.66 18.37
N ASP A 199 13.24 -1.46 19.66
CA ASP A 199 12.76 -2.53 20.54
C ASP A 199 11.39 -3.08 20.09
N GLU A 200 10.51 -2.18 19.63
CA GLU A 200 9.17 -2.51 19.16
C GLU A 200 8.73 -1.59 18.02
N ILE A 201 7.84 -2.11 17.18
CA ILE A 201 7.10 -1.34 16.18
C ILE A 201 5.61 -1.31 16.52
N THR A 202 4.95 -0.25 16.06
CA THR A 202 3.48 -0.13 16.12
C THR A 202 2.86 -0.49 14.79
N ILE A 203 1.93 -1.43 14.79
CA ILE A 203 1.17 -1.83 13.62
C ILE A 203 -0.33 -1.69 13.85
N PHE A 204 -1.08 -1.55 12.77
CA PHE A 204 -2.54 -1.49 12.74
C PHE A 204 -3.05 -2.70 11.95
N VAL A 205 -3.53 -3.71 12.67
CA VAL A 205 -3.94 -5.01 12.10
C VAL A 205 -5.38 -4.95 11.64
N HIS A 206 -5.64 -5.30 10.41
CA HIS A 206 -6.98 -5.37 9.82
C HIS A 206 -7.93 -6.23 10.65
N GLN A 207 -9.14 -5.73 10.90
CA GLN A 207 -10.19 -6.44 11.63
C GLN A 207 -11.45 -6.66 10.78
N GLY A 208 -11.59 -5.94 9.69
CA GLY A 208 -12.74 -5.97 8.81
C GLY A 208 -13.02 -4.61 8.19
N SER A 209 -13.97 -4.58 7.29
CA SER A 209 -14.40 -3.36 6.58
C SER A 209 -15.90 -3.20 6.68
N ILE A 210 -16.38 -1.96 6.62
CA ILE A 210 -17.81 -1.65 6.60
C ILE A 210 -18.14 -0.89 5.32
N ASP A 211 -19.35 -1.13 4.82
CA ASP A 211 -19.93 -0.37 3.71
C ASP A 211 -20.66 0.89 4.24
N TYR A 212 -21.00 1.77 3.31
CA TYR A 212 -21.98 2.82 3.58
C TYR A 212 -23.34 2.20 3.88
N PRO A 213 -24.10 2.74 4.83
CA PRO A 213 -25.53 2.43 4.93
C PRO A 213 -26.24 2.67 3.59
N ARG A 214 -27.18 1.77 3.26
CA ARG A 214 -27.90 1.78 1.98
C ARG A 214 -29.40 1.72 2.22
N ASP A 215 -30.16 2.23 1.26
CA ASP A 215 -31.61 2.07 1.21
C ASP A 215 -32.01 0.65 0.73
N GLU A 216 -33.32 0.41 0.65
CA GLU A 216 -33.87 -0.88 0.19
C GLU A 216 -33.53 -1.23 -1.26
N ASP A 217 -33.24 -0.22 -2.08
CA ASP A 217 -32.83 -0.38 -3.48
C ASP A 217 -31.30 -0.58 -3.61
N GLY A 218 -30.56 -0.53 -2.50
CA GLY A 218 -29.10 -0.69 -2.46
C GLY A 218 -28.30 0.57 -2.77
N ASN A 219 -28.94 1.73 -2.89
CA ASN A 219 -28.25 3.00 -3.07
C ASN A 219 -27.67 3.51 -1.75
N ILE A 220 -26.54 4.20 -1.81
CA ILE A 220 -25.95 4.85 -0.63
C ILE A 220 -26.88 5.98 -0.22
N ASN A 221 -27.42 5.91 1.01
CA ASN A 221 -28.30 6.92 1.60
C ASN A 221 -27.72 7.60 2.84
N SER A 222 -26.40 7.60 2.95
CA SER A 222 -25.69 8.12 4.10
C SER A 222 -24.38 8.80 3.69
N LEU A 223 -23.87 9.64 4.55
CA LEU A 223 -22.55 10.29 4.40
C LEU A 223 -21.63 9.87 5.53
N ILE A 224 -20.32 9.83 5.28
CA ILE A 224 -19.35 9.71 6.36
C ILE A 224 -19.56 10.90 7.31
N HIS A 225 -19.63 10.63 8.62
CA HIS A 225 -19.82 11.70 9.59
C HIS A 225 -18.67 12.73 9.52
N PRO A 226 -18.94 14.04 9.64
CA PRO A 226 -17.92 15.08 9.56
C PRO A 226 -16.74 14.88 10.53
N GLU A 227 -16.98 14.31 11.71
CA GLU A 227 -15.93 13.97 12.68
C GLU A 227 -15.03 12.81 12.23
N ARG A 228 -15.38 12.12 11.16
CA ARG A 228 -14.58 11.00 10.60
C ARG A 228 -13.85 11.39 9.33
N VAL A 229 -14.30 12.41 8.61
CA VAL A 229 -13.67 12.88 7.38
C VAL A 229 -12.23 13.31 7.65
N LEU A 230 -11.27 12.77 6.89
CA LEU A 230 -9.84 13.00 7.04
C LEU A 230 -9.27 12.60 8.42
N ARG A 231 -9.87 11.61 9.08
CA ARG A 231 -9.50 11.17 10.41
C ARG A 231 -9.02 9.71 10.44
N ASP A 232 -8.33 9.29 9.40
CA ASP A 232 -7.64 8.01 9.39
C ASP A 232 -6.70 7.90 10.60
N TRP A 233 -6.50 6.69 11.10
CA TRP A 233 -5.69 6.35 12.27
C TRP A 233 -6.19 6.88 13.63
N LEU A 234 -7.27 7.65 13.69
CA LEU A 234 -7.81 8.15 14.95
C LEU A 234 -8.83 7.16 15.52
N MET A 235 -8.61 6.84 16.80
CA MET A 235 -9.40 5.85 17.52
C MET A 235 -10.90 6.16 17.53
N ILE A 236 -11.69 5.12 17.28
CA ILE A 236 -13.15 5.09 17.42
C ILE A 236 -13.52 4.15 18.56
N LYS A 237 -14.45 4.57 19.39
CA LYS A 237 -15.01 3.82 20.54
C LYS A 237 -16.53 3.76 20.46
N ASN A 238 -17.13 2.91 21.28
CA ASN A 238 -18.58 2.81 21.40
C ASN A 238 -19.22 4.18 21.61
N GLY A 239 -20.25 4.48 20.83
CA GLY A 239 -21.01 5.74 20.83
C GLY A 239 -20.46 6.81 19.88
N ASP A 240 -19.26 6.65 19.36
CA ASP A 240 -18.71 7.62 18.39
C ASP A 240 -19.47 7.53 17.05
N PRO A 241 -19.76 8.68 16.38
CA PRO A 241 -20.49 8.67 15.12
C PRO A 241 -19.62 8.13 13.99
N LEU A 242 -20.22 7.37 13.08
CA LEU A 242 -19.61 6.85 11.85
C LEU A 242 -20.16 7.53 10.60
N PHE A 243 -21.49 7.61 10.51
CA PHE A 243 -22.21 8.16 9.37
C PHE A 243 -23.31 9.11 9.81
N LEU A 244 -23.77 9.91 8.86
CA LEU A 244 -25.05 10.61 8.92
C LEU A 244 -26.03 9.92 7.97
N ASP A 245 -27.25 9.63 8.42
CA ASP A 245 -28.32 9.16 7.55
C ASP A 245 -28.93 10.30 6.71
N GLU A 246 -29.89 9.98 5.87
CA GLU A 246 -30.62 10.95 5.03
C GLU A 246 -31.38 12.04 5.81
N PHE A 247 -31.66 11.81 7.11
CA PHE A 247 -32.28 12.76 8.01
C PHE A 247 -31.30 13.50 8.91
N ASN A 248 -29.98 13.42 8.61
CA ASN A 248 -28.88 13.96 9.41
C ASN A 248 -28.80 13.41 10.83
N LYS A 249 -29.27 12.18 11.08
CA LYS A 249 -29.09 11.50 12.35
C LYS A 249 -27.81 10.70 12.36
N ASN A 250 -27.16 10.65 13.51
CA ASN A 250 -25.93 9.90 13.69
C ASN A 250 -26.17 8.39 13.66
N ILE A 251 -25.43 7.70 12.79
CA ILE A 251 -25.24 6.26 12.87
C ILE A 251 -23.93 6.04 13.62
N ILE A 252 -24.03 5.41 14.79
CA ILE A 252 -22.92 5.30 15.74
C ILE A 252 -22.25 3.94 15.69
N TYR A 253 -20.98 3.89 16.12
CA TYR A 253 -20.25 2.67 16.37
C TYR A 253 -20.73 2.01 17.67
N THR A 254 -21.16 0.74 17.60
CA THR A 254 -21.82 0.05 18.72
C THR A 254 -20.96 -1.06 19.35
N SER A 255 -19.76 -1.35 18.83
CA SER A 255 -18.88 -2.38 19.41
C SER A 255 -18.23 -1.89 20.72
N LYS A 256 -17.93 -2.83 21.63
CA LYS A 256 -17.15 -2.56 22.84
C LYS A 256 -15.66 -2.39 22.55
N GLU A 257 -15.19 -2.91 21.42
CA GLU A 257 -13.78 -2.82 21.04
C GLU A 257 -13.45 -1.45 20.46
N LYS A 258 -12.27 -0.94 20.77
CA LYS A 258 -11.74 0.27 20.15
C LYS A 258 -11.09 -0.10 18.83
N VAL A 259 -11.35 0.67 17.79
CA VAL A 259 -10.78 0.46 16.45
C VAL A 259 -10.14 1.74 15.93
N TYR A 260 -9.25 1.58 14.97
CA TYR A 260 -8.60 2.68 14.27
C TYR A 260 -8.96 2.56 12.78
N PRO A 261 -9.78 3.47 12.25
CA PRO A 261 -10.18 3.40 10.85
C PRO A 261 -9.04 3.79 9.93
N VAL A 262 -9.04 3.16 8.75
CA VAL A 262 -8.12 3.47 7.65
C VAL A 262 -8.89 3.44 6.34
N PHE A 263 -8.37 4.14 5.32
CA PHE A 263 -9.01 4.26 4.01
C PHE A 263 -10.45 4.79 4.11
N ILE A 264 -10.66 5.80 4.96
CA ILE A 264 -11.98 6.43 5.13
C ILE A 264 -12.37 7.14 3.84
N GLY A 265 -13.47 6.68 3.21
CA GLY A 265 -13.98 7.28 1.98
C GLY A 265 -13.06 7.11 0.77
N GLU A 266 -12.22 6.07 0.75
CA GLU A 266 -11.35 5.79 -0.39
C GLU A 266 -12.17 5.57 -1.67
N ALA A 267 -11.95 6.43 -2.68
CA ALA A 267 -12.74 6.42 -3.90
C ALA A 267 -12.67 5.09 -4.65
N ALA A 268 -11.51 4.43 -4.63
CA ALA A 268 -11.29 3.12 -5.26
C ALA A 268 -12.05 1.97 -4.59
N TYR A 269 -12.56 2.18 -3.37
CA TYR A 269 -13.24 1.13 -2.61
C TYR A 269 -14.76 1.17 -2.73
N LYS A 270 -15.32 2.18 -3.43
CA LYS A 270 -16.76 2.31 -3.65
C LYS A 270 -17.35 1.07 -4.34
N GLU A 271 -16.72 0.57 -5.39
CA GLU A 271 -17.14 -0.63 -6.11
C GLU A 271 -17.07 -1.91 -5.25
N LYS A 272 -16.19 -1.92 -4.23
CA LYS A 272 -16.01 -3.02 -3.29
C LYS A 272 -16.97 -2.94 -2.10
N LYS A 273 -17.83 -1.94 -2.06
CA LYS A 273 -18.74 -1.68 -0.94
C LYS A 273 -18.01 -1.50 0.39
N ILE A 274 -16.94 -0.70 0.37
CA ILE A 274 -16.14 -0.37 1.55
C ILE A 274 -16.15 1.14 1.73
N ALA A 275 -16.69 1.61 2.86
CA ALA A 275 -16.63 2.99 3.30
C ALA A 275 -15.35 3.27 4.11
N MET A 276 -14.92 2.31 4.91
CA MET A 276 -13.66 2.32 5.67
C MET A 276 -13.31 0.93 6.16
N SER A 277 -12.04 0.71 6.46
CA SER A 277 -11.56 -0.51 7.11
C SER A 277 -11.23 -0.22 8.57
N PHE A 278 -11.53 -1.15 9.47
CA PHE A 278 -11.18 -1.07 10.87
C PHE A 278 -9.91 -1.85 11.17
N THR A 279 -9.10 -1.29 12.05
CA THR A 279 -7.86 -1.91 12.50
C THR A 279 -7.77 -1.91 14.03
N LYS A 280 -6.97 -2.84 14.55
CA LYS A 280 -6.54 -2.90 15.94
C LYS A 280 -5.08 -2.51 16.04
N LYS A 281 -4.77 -1.58 16.92
CA LYS A 281 -3.40 -1.17 17.18
C LYS A 281 -2.68 -2.21 18.02
N GLU A 282 -1.55 -2.72 17.54
CA GLU A 282 -0.71 -3.69 18.21
C GLU A 282 0.75 -3.20 18.26
N LYS A 283 1.48 -3.62 19.30
CA LYS A 283 2.92 -3.46 19.41
C LYS A 283 3.58 -4.81 19.19
N ILE A 284 4.57 -4.85 18.33
CA ILE A 284 5.33 -6.06 18.03
C ILE A 284 6.80 -5.82 18.41
N LYS A 285 7.35 -6.71 19.25
CA LYS A 285 8.78 -6.70 19.56
C LYS A 285 9.57 -7.06 18.29
N CYS A 286 10.56 -6.25 17.97
CA CYS A 286 11.47 -6.55 16.88
C CYS A 286 12.38 -7.72 17.25
N SER A 287 12.67 -8.56 16.26
CA SER A 287 13.50 -9.76 16.44
C SER A 287 14.75 -9.70 15.59
N GLN A 288 15.88 -10.08 16.16
CA GLN A 288 17.13 -10.25 15.41
C GLN A 288 17.02 -11.32 14.31
N GLU A 289 16.08 -12.27 14.43
CA GLU A 289 15.81 -13.23 13.38
C GLU A 289 15.37 -12.60 12.06
N TRP A 290 14.76 -11.39 12.11
CA TRP A 290 14.32 -10.68 10.89
C TRP A 290 15.52 -10.27 10.03
N ILE A 291 16.65 -9.94 10.67
CA ILE A 291 17.90 -9.58 10.00
C ILE A 291 18.46 -10.78 9.24
N GLY A 292 18.49 -11.95 9.87
CA GLY A 292 19.06 -13.18 9.30
C GLY A 292 18.36 -13.67 8.03
N GLU A 293 17.14 -13.25 7.78
CA GLU A 293 16.39 -13.63 6.57
C GLU A 293 16.90 -12.96 5.28
N PHE A 294 17.71 -11.90 5.39
CA PHE A 294 18.31 -11.20 4.24
C PHE A 294 19.72 -11.70 3.88
N ASN A 295 20.34 -12.52 4.72
CA ASN A 295 21.70 -13.08 4.53
C ASN A 295 21.71 -14.38 3.73
#